data_bc2d5b448ced43cc408ef52d0a025244
#
_entry.id   bc2d5b448ced43cc408ef52d0a025244
#
_cell.length_a   1.000
_cell.length_b   1.000
_cell.length_c   1.000
_cell.angle_alpha   90.00
_cell.angle_beta   90.00
_cell.angle_gamma   90.00
#
_symmetry.space_group_name_H-M   'P 1'
#
loop_
_entity.id
_entity.type
_entity.pdbx_description
1 polymer ?
#
loop_
_entity_poly.entity_id
_entity_poly.type
_entity_poly.pdbx_seq_one_letter_code
_entity_poly.pdbx_strand_id
1 'polypeptide(L)'
;GKSTLPGHLLDFSIGQYDTYTPIQISQYINTIANGGSRLQPYLLKEVYESSKENKEGFGTKIYEASSKELGKVDVEEKYLNRVKEGFKAVVSYGLGTQYMGSYQSIGAGKTGTSQSFIDTNKDGVVDTETITTSFVGYAPYDDPKMSIVVISPDVADASAETTSGIDKRLSSEIVNKYFEIYK
;
A
#
# COMPACT_ATOMS: atom_id res chain seq x y z
N GLY A 1 4.00 -18.97 -8.02
CA GLY A 1 5.02 -19.92 -7.53
C GLY A 1 4.63 -21.37 -7.81
N LYS A 2 5.62 -22.24 -7.93
CA LYS A 2 5.41 -23.69 -8.00
C LYS A 2 5.83 -24.28 -6.67
N SER A 3 4.90 -24.87 -5.93
CA SER A 3 5.21 -25.57 -4.69
C SER A 3 5.40 -27.07 -4.97
N THR A 4 6.44 -27.62 -4.39
CA THR A 4 6.71 -29.08 -4.40
C THR A 4 6.40 -29.72 -3.03
N LEU A 5 6.05 -28.92 -2.03
CA LEU A 5 5.78 -29.39 -0.67
C LEU A 5 4.29 -29.24 -0.32
N PRO A 6 3.68 -30.25 0.31
CA PRO A 6 2.36 -30.12 0.90
C PRO A 6 2.36 -28.97 1.94
N GLY A 7 1.35 -28.15 1.95
CA GLY A 7 1.26 -27.00 2.86
C GLY A 7 1.68 -25.66 2.23
N HIS A 8 2.61 -25.62 1.30
CA HIS A 8 3.01 -24.37 0.63
C HIS A 8 1.82 -23.64 -0.04
N LEU A 9 0.80 -24.36 -0.48
CA LEU A 9 -0.40 -23.74 -1.04
C LEU A 9 -1.13 -22.86 -0.02
N LEU A 10 -1.18 -23.30 1.24
CA LEU A 10 -1.76 -22.51 2.34
C LEU A 10 -0.89 -21.31 2.67
N ASP A 11 0.43 -21.49 2.68
CA ASP A 11 1.37 -20.39 2.91
C ASP A 11 1.28 -19.33 1.80
N PHE A 12 1.17 -19.73 0.53
CA PHE A 12 0.94 -18.82 -0.59
C PHE A 12 -0.38 -18.05 -0.47
N SER A 13 -1.40 -18.62 0.16
CA SER A 13 -2.69 -17.96 0.33
C SER A 13 -2.63 -16.73 1.27
N ILE A 14 -1.62 -16.66 2.12
CA ILE A 14 -1.34 -15.50 2.99
C ILE A 14 -0.20 -14.62 2.44
N GLY A 15 0.33 -14.91 1.25
CA GLY A 15 1.38 -14.14 0.60
C GLY A 15 2.81 -14.55 0.95
N GLN A 16 3.00 -15.68 1.64
CA GLN A 16 4.33 -16.18 1.95
C GLN A 16 5.07 -16.60 0.67
N TYR A 17 6.39 -16.42 0.64
CA TYR A 17 7.33 -16.75 -0.45
C TYR A 17 7.25 -15.87 -1.70
N ASP A 18 6.21 -15.06 -1.88
CA ASP A 18 6.14 -14.11 -2.97
C ASP A 18 6.72 -12.75 -2.56
N THR A 19 7.49 -12.14 -3.46
CA THR A 19 8.07 -10.82 -3.25
C THR A 19 7.48 -9.80 -4.22
N TYR A 20 7.19 -8.61 -3.72
CA TYR A 20 6.58 -7.53 -4.49
C TYR A 20 7.29 -6.21 -4.25
N THR A 21 7.35 -5.40 -5.28
CA THR A 21 7.79 -4.00 -5.14
C THR A 21 6.67 -3.14 -4.54
N PRO A 22 6.99 -2.02 -3.87
CA PRO A 22 5.97 -1.10 -3.35
C PRO A 22 4.95 -0.64 -4.41
N ILE A 23 5.39 -0.42 -5.65
CA ILE A 23 4.49 0.00 -6.75
C ILE A 23 3.51 -1.12 -7.16
N GLN A 24 3.92 -2.38 -7.09
CA GLN A 24 3.02 -3.51 -7.35
C GLN A 24 1.96 -3.63 -6.25
N ILE A 25 2.36 -3.46 -4.99
CA ILE A 25 1.42 -3.43 -3.86
C ILE A 25 0.48 -2.22 -3.96
N SER A 26 0.98 -1.06 -4.39
CA SER A 26 0.13 0.11 -4.66
C SER A 26 -0.89 -0.18 -5.76
N GLN A 27 -0.48 -0.82 -6.86
CA GLN A 27 -1.42 -1.23 -7.91
C GLN A 27 -2.46 -2.22 -7.41
N TYR A 28 -2.06 -3.17 -6.55
CA TYR A 28 -2.96 -4.14 -5.93
C TYR A 28 -4.05 -3.46 -5.08
N ILE A 29 -3.68 -2.58 -4.15
CA ILE A 29 -4.66 -1.90 -3.30
C ILE A 29 -5.56 -0.96 -4.09
N ASN A 30 -5.02 -0.26 -5.11
CA ASN A 30 -5.81 0.54 -6.03
C ASN A 30 -6.82 -0.29 -6.82
N THR A 31 -6.45 -1.49 -7.25
CA THR A 31 -7.36 -2.39 -7.96
C THR A 31 -8.54 -2.79 -7.08
N ILE A 32 -8.31 -3.07 -5.79
CA ILE A 32 -9.39 -3.36 -4.83
C ILE A 32 -10.26 -2.13 -4.61
N ALA A 33 -9.66 -0.97 -4.38
CA ALA A 33 -10.37 0.29 -4.18
C ALA A 33 -11.25 0.65 -5.38
N ASN A 34 -10.77 0.44 -6.60
CA ASN A 34 -11.45 0.71 -7.87
C ASN A 34 -12.49 -0.35 -8.29
N GLY A 35 -12.93 -1.21 -7.40
CA GLY A 35 -13.93 -2.23 -7.74
C GLY A 35 -13.42 -3.31 -8.70
N GLY A 36 -12.12 -3.61 -8.65
CA GLY A 36 -11.47 -4.64 -9.45
C GLY A 36 -10.82 -4.15 -10.75
N SER A 37 -10.98 -2.88 -11.12
CA SER A 37 -10.32 -2.29 -12.29
C SER A 37 -8.85 -2.01 -12.00
N ARG A 38 -7.96 -2.63 -12.75
CA ARG A 38 -6.50 -2.48 -12.64
C ARG A 38 -6.00 -1.41 -13.60
N LEU A 39 -5.52 -0.31 -13.05
CA LEU A 39 -5.02 0.83 -13.80
C LEU A 39 -3.50 0.80 -13.94
N GLN A 40 -2.99 1.35 -15.03
CA GLN A 40 -1.56 1.55 -15.22
C GLN A 40 -1.06 2.66 -14.29
N PRO A 41 -0.07 2.38 -13.41
CA PRO A 41 0.53 3.44 -12.61
C PRO A 41 1.36 4.38 -13.48
N TYR A 42 1.39 5.66 -13.14
CA TYR A 42 2.23 6.68 -13.76
C TYR A 42 2.70 7.68 -12.70
N LEU A 43 3.86 8.29 -12.95
CA LEU A 43 4.44 9.30 -12.06
C LEU A 43 4.26 10.71 -12.62
N LEU A 44 4.31 10.85 -13.93
CA LEU A 44 4.11 12.13 -14.59
C LEU A 44 2.62 12.36 -14.84
N LYS A 45 2.03 13.30 -14.12
CA LYS A 45 0.61 13.64 -14.23
C LYS A 45 0.36 14.73 -15.27
N GLU A 46 1.08 15.83 -15.17
CA GLU A 46 0.87 17.02 -16.01
C GLU A 46 2.22 17.69 -16.29
N VAL A 47 2.32 18.33 -17.46
CA VAL A 47 3.44 19.20 -17.81
C VAL A 47 2.88 20.54 -18.28
N TYR A 48 3.48 21.61 -17.81
CA TYR A 48 3.13 22.98 -18.16
C TYR A 48 4.33 23.70 -18.77
N GLU A 49 4.07 24.62 -19.68
CA GLU A 49 5.08 25.59 -20.09
C GLU A 49 5.46 26.48 -18.90
N SER A 50 6.68 27.00 -18.91
CA SER A 50 7.08 28.03 -17.94
C SER A 50 6.43 29.36 -18.29
N SER A 51 5.83 30.03 -17.33
CA SER A 51 5.28 31.38 -17.50
C SER A 51 5.78 32.32 -16.40
N LYS A 52 6.10 33.54 -16.77
CA LYS A 52 6.41 34.63 -15.83
C LYS A 52 5.20 35.50 -15.50
N GLU A 53 4.05 35.25 -16.16
CA GLU A 53 2.85 36.09 -16.06
C GLU A 53 2.01 35.80 -14.81
N ASN A 54 2.17 34.60 -14.22
CA ASN A 54 1.49 34.24 -13.00
C ASN A 54 2.47 33.92 -11.85
N LYS A 55 1.99 34.06 -10.61
CA LYS A 55 2.82 33.84 -9.40
C LYS A 55 3.26 32.39 -9.22
N GLU A 56 2.55 31.45 -9.82
CA GLU A 56 2.83 30.02 -9.72
C GLU A 56 3.84 29.53 -10.77
N GLY A 57 4.13 30.37 -11.80
CA GLY A 57 5.09 30.05 -12.84
C GLY A 57 4.57 29.06 -13.90
N PHE A 58 3.29 28.66 -13.83
CA PHE A 58 2.70 27.73 -14.78
C PHE A 58 2.07 28.46 -15.97
N GLY A 59 2.45 28.06 -17.17
CA GLY A 59 1.84 28.51 -18.44
C GLY A 59 0.79 27.52 -18.94
N THR A 60 0.77 27.32 -20.24
CA THR A 60 -0.16 26.39 -20.92
C THR A 60 0.15 24.95 -20.53
N LYS A 61 -0.87 24.16 -20.21
CA LYS A 61 -0.72 22.73 -20.03
C LYS A 61 -0.45 22.07 -21.37
N ILE A 62 0.71 21.41 -21.51
CA ILE A 62 1.18 20.77 -22.75
C ILE A 62 1.09 19.23 -22.69
N TYR A 63 0.89 18.67 -21.51
CA TYR A 63 0.69 17.24 -21.34
C TYR A 63 -0.20 16.97 -20.13
N GLU A 64 -1.06 15.97 -20.25
CA GLU A 64 -1.84 15.40 -19.15
C GLU A 64 -1.90 13.88 -19.31
N ALA A 65 -1.56 13.16 -18.26
CA ALA A 65 -1.68 11.71 -18.24
C ALA A 65 -3.15 11.29 -18.25
N SER A 66 -3.48 10.32 -19.07
CA SER A 66 -4.80 9.70 -19.08
C SER A 66 -4.75 8.37 -18.32
N SER A 67 -5.83 8.08 -17.61
CA SER A 67 -6.00 6.77 -16.98
C SER A 67 -6.11 5.66 -18.03
N LYS A 68 -5.33 4.59 -17.84
CA LYS A 68 -5.35 3.43 -18.74
C LYS A 68 -5.66 2.17 -17.94
N GLU A 69 -6.77 1.54 -18.26
CA GLU A 69 -7.11 0.24 -17.70
C GLU A 69 -6.26 -0.85 -18.36
N LEU A 70 -5.64 -1.68 -17.53
CA LEU A 70 -4.83 -2.84 -17.93
C LEU A 70 -5.61 -4.15 -17.88
N GLY A 71 -6.80 -4.14 -17.27
CA GLY A 71 -7.68 -5.28 -17.11
C GLY A 71 -8.52 -5.18 -15.85
N LYS A 72 -9.37 -6.16 -15.65
CA LYS A 72 -10.26 -6.26 -14.50
C LYS A 72 -10.07 -7.61 -13.82
N VAL A 73 -10.22 -7.63 -12.50
CA VAL A 73 -10.21 -8.88 -11.74
C VAL A 73 -11.44 -9.69 -12.12
N ASP A 74 -11.20 -10.93 -12.56
CA ASP A 74 -12.29 -11.86 -12.94
C ASP A 74 -12.81 -12.56 -11.68
N VAL A 75 -13.67 -11.84 -10.96
CA VAL A 75 -14.31 -12.31 -9.73
C VAL A 75 -15.70 -11.67 -9.60
N GLU A 76 -16.66 -12.42 -9.05
CA GLU A 76 -17.97 -11.86 -8.76
C GLU A 76 -17.87 -10.70 -7.75
N GLU A 77 -18.62 -9.64 -7.99
CA GLU A 77 -18.61 -8.42 -7.17
C GLU A 77 -18.84 -8.70 -5.67
N LYS A 78 -19.67 -9.68 -5.34
CA LYS A 78 -19.94 -10.05 -3.94
C LYS A 78 -18.69 -10.47 -3.18
N TYR A 79 -17.73 -11.15 -3.85
CA TYR A 79 -16.47 -11.56 -3.22
C TYR A 79 -15.52 -10.39 -3.05
N LEU A 80 -15.44 -9.51 -4.06
CA LEU A 80 -14.65 -8.29 -3.94
C LEU A 80 -15.15 -7.39 -2.83
N ASN A 81 -16.48 -7.23 -2.72
CA ASN A 81 -17.10 -6.47 -1.64
C ASN A 81 -16.80 -7.09 -0.27
N ARG A 82 -16.79 -8.43 -0.17
CA ARG A 82 -16.41 -9.10 1.07
C ARG A 82 -14.96 -8.84 1.47
N VAL A 83 -14.04 -8.79 0.49
CA VAL A 83 -12.64 -8.41 0.72
C VAL A 83 -12.56 -6.96 1.22
N LYS A 84 -13.26 -6.04 0.58
CA LYS A 84 -13.32 -4.62 0.98
C LYS A 84 -13.87 -4.44 2.41
N GLU A 85 -14.92 -5.16 2.77
CA GLU A 85 -15.46 -5.19 4.15
C GLU A 85 -14.41 -5.67 5.15
N GLY A 86 -13.65 -6.71 4.82
CA GLY A 86 -12.53 -7.18 5.64
C GLY A 86 -11.47 -6.11 5.85
N PHE A 87 -11.12 -5.37 4.80
CA PHE A 87 -10.16 -4.26 4.88
C PHE A 87 -10.69 -3.10 5.74
N LYS A 88 -11.96 -2.78 5.63
CA LYS A 88 -12.62 -1.80 6.51
C LYS A 88 -12.57 -2.24 7.97
N ALA A 89 -12.87 -3.51 8.23
CA ALA A 89 -12.84 -4.08 9.58
C ALA A 89 -11.45 -3.98 10.24
N VAL A 90 -10.38 -4.25 9.48
CA VAL A 90 -9.00 -4.13 9.98
C VAL A 90 -8.72 -2.73 10.50
N VAL A 91 -9.16 -1.70 9.80
CA VAL A 91 -8.92 -0.29 10.15
C VAL A 91 -9.90 0.21 11.23
N SER A 92 -11.16 -0.21 11.19
CA SER A 92 -12.19 0.31 12.10
C SER A 92 -12.05 -0.23 13.53
N TYR A 93 -11.72 -1.49 13.69
CA TYR A 93 -11.64 -2.15 15.00
C TYR A 93 -10.58 -3.27 15.12
N GLY A 94 -9.81 -3.51 14.07
CA GLY A 94 -8.75 -4.51 14.04
C GLY A 94 -7.36 -3.93 14.28
N LEU A 95 -6.35 -4.68 13.86
CA LEU A 95 -4.93 -4.32 14.04
C LEU A 95 -4.49 -3.06 13.28
N GLY A 96 -5.29 -2.59 12.33
CA GLY A 96 -5.02 -1.42 11.51
C GLY A 96 -5.54 -0.09 12.06
N THR A 97 -6.16 -0.06 13.24
CA THR A 97 -6.83 1.15 13.78
C THR A 97 -5.90 2.35 13.96
N GLN A 98 -4.61 2.13 14.13
CA GLN A 98 -3.61 3.18 14.34
C GLN A 98 -3.01 3.74 13.05
N TYR A 99 -3.37 3.21 11.87
CA TYR A 99 -2.73 3.56 10.60
C TYR A 99 -3.45 4.69 9.84
N MET A 100 -4.74 4.84 10.05
CA MET A 100 -5.55 5.85 9.36
C MET A 100 -5.77 7.14 10.15
N GLY A 101 -5.25 7.25 11.36
CA GLY A 101 -5.39 8.43 12.20
C GLY A 101 -6.85 8.81 12.42
N SER A 102 -7.20 10.08 12.20
CA SER A 102 -8.59 10.57 12.33
C SER A 102 -9.55 10.03 11.26
N TYR A 103 -9.04 9.38 10.21
CA TYR A 103 -9.84 8.77 9.13
C TYR A 103 -10.08 7.27 9.32
N GLN A 104 -9.75 6.75 10.49
CA GLN A 104 -9.93 5.35 10.87
C GLN A 104 -11.35 4.81 10.57
N SER A 105 -12.38 5.58 10.88
CA SER A 105 -13.78 5.15 10.68
C SER A 105 -14.21 5.07 9.21
N ILE A 106 -13.51 5.74 8.32
CA ILE A 106 -13.85 5.83 6.90
C ILE A 106 -12.80 5.22 5.97
N GLY A 107 -11.72 4.69 6.52
CA GLY A 107 -10.66 4.04 5.75
C GLY A 107 -10.81 2.53 5.66
N ALA A 108 -9.99 1.93 4.82
CA ALA A 108 -9.84 0.49 4.68
C ALA A 108 -8.37 0.14 4.45
N GLY A 109 -7.91 -1.01 4.95
CA GLY A 109 -6.51 -1.39 4.77
C GLY A 109 -6.16 -2.75 5.35
N LYS A 110 -4.89 -3.10 5.25
CA LYS A 110 -4.32 -4.36 5.73
C LYS A 110 -2.92 -4.12 6.28
N THR A 111 -2.65 -4.67 7.43
CA THR A 111 -1.31 -4.76 8.01
C THR A 111 -0.57 -5.98 7.48
N GLY A 112 0.74 -5.90 7.36
CA GLY A 112 1.61 -7.01 7.05
C GLY A 112 2.80 -7.07 7.99
N THR A 113 3.22 -8.29 8.31
CA THR A 113 4.47 -8.56 9.02
C THR A 113 5.10 -9.75 8.34
N SER A 114 6.32 -9.61 7.86
CA SER A 114 7.05 -10.68 7.19
C SER A 114 8.45 -10.83 7.77
N GLN A 115 8.96 -12.03 7.67
CA GLN A 115 10.36 -12.31 7.91
C GLN A 115 11.21 -11.73 6.79
N SER A 116 12.33 -11.15 7.14
CA SER A 116 13.38 -10.68 6.25
C SER A 116 14.73 -11.19 6.75
N PHE A 117 15.74 -11.09 5.92
CA PHE A 117 17.06 -11.58 6.25
C PHE A 117 18.10 -10.60 5.72
N ILE A 118 19.03 -10.19 6.55
CA ILE A 118 20.11 -9.26 6.20
C ILE A 118 21.48 -9.87 6.43
N ASP A 119 22.43 -9.35 5.70
CA ASP A 119 23.87 -9.59 5.87
C ASP A 119 24.45 -8.38 6.63
N THR A 120 24.63 -8.54 7.94
CA THR A 120 25.06 -7.43 8.81
C THR A 120 26.53 -7.12 8.66
N ASN A 121 27.35 -8.11 8.34
CA ASN A 121 28.80 -7.98 8.21
C ASN A 121 29.27 -7.71 6.76
N LYS A 122 28.34 -7.80 5.77
CA LYS A 122 28.55 -7.55 4.34
C LYS A 122 29.56 -8.52 3.68
N ASP A 123 29.57 -9.76 4.13
CA ASP A 123 30.40 -10.81 3.54
C ASP A 123 29.73 -11.56 2.37
N GLY A 124 28.47 -11.22 2.08
CA GLY A 124 27.63 -11.84 1.06
C GLY A 124 26.81 -13.04 1.57
N VAL A 125 26.87 -13.33 2.85
CA VAL A 125 26.09 -14.39 3.51
C VAL A 125 25.10 -13.75 4.47
N VAL A 126 23.84 -14.12 4.36
CA VAL A 126 22.77 -13.67 5.27
C VAL A 126 23.01 -14.26 6.65
N ASP A 127 23.11 -13.44 7.66
CA ASP A 127 23.45 -13.84 9.04
C ASP A 127 22.39 -13.50 10.07
N THR A 128 21.46 -12.59 9.75
CA THR A 128 20.50 -12.10 10.73
C THR A 128 19.07 -12.14 10.16
N GLU A 129 18.16 -12.79 10.89
CA GLU A 129 16.74 -12.74 10.62
C GLU A 129 16.12 -11.49 11.23
N THR A 130 15.33 -10.78 10.44
CA THR A 130 14.69 -9.52 10.82
C THR A 130 13.19 -9.54 10.53
N ILE A 131 12.50 -8.49 10.96
CA ILE A 131 11.08 -8.28 10.72
C ILE A 131 10.89 -7.07 9.81
N THR A 132 10.16 -7.25 8.72
CA THR A 132 9.62 -6.18 7.88
C THR A 132 8.15 -5.96 8.21
N THR A 133 7.76 -4.73 8.52
CA THR A 133 6.35 -4.36 8.72
C THR A 133 5.83 -3.56 7.53
N SER A 134 4.54 -3.69 7.27
CA SER A 134 3.89 -2.96 6.17
C SER A 134 2.45 -2.62 6.49
N PHE A 135 1.98 -1.55 5.87
CA PHE A 135 0.58 -1.20 5.81
C PHE A 135 0.19 -0.78 4.39
N VAL A 136 -0.95 -1.27 3.95
CA VAL A 136 -1.58 -0.82 2.70
C VAL A 136 -3.02 -0.43 2.99
N GLY A 137 -3.49 0.64 2.34
CA GLY A 137 -4.85 1.09 2.59
C GLY A 137 -5.33 2.13 1.58
N TYR A 138 -6.59 2.51 1.72
CA TYR A 138 -7.22 3.58 0.97
C TYR A 138 -8.30 4.28 1.81
N ALA A 139 -8.60 5.50 1.47
CA ALA A 139 -9.66 6.29 2.11
C ALA A 139 -10.25 7.33 1.14
N PRO A 140 -11.54 7.69 1.32
CA PRO A 140 -12.58 7.00 2.08
C PRO A 140 -12.91 5.60 1.54
N TYR A 141 -13.57 4.78 2.34
CA TYR A 141 -13.96 3.42 1.95
C TYR A 141 -14.97 3.40 0.79
N ASP A 142 -15.99 4.27 0.87
CA ASP A 142 -17.09 4.29 -0.09
C ASP A 142 -16.77 5.05 -1.38
N ASP A 143 -15.84 6.04 -1.31
CA ASP A 143 -15.42 6.86 -2.44
C ASP A 143 -13.91 7.14 -2.35
N PRO A 144 -13.05 6.17 -2.70
CA PRO A 144 -11.60 6.27 -2.52
C PRO A 144 -10.99 7.47 -3.24
N LYS A 145 -10.28 8.33 -2.49
CA LYS A 145 -9.57 9.51 -3.00
C LYS A 145 -8.06 9.33 -2.96
N MET A 146 -7.58 8.50 -2.06
CA MET A 146 -6.16 8.17 -1.95
C MET A 146 -5.95 6.71 -1.58
N SER A 147 -4.83 6.16 -1.97
CA SER A 147 -4.29 4.93 -1.42
C SER A 147 -2.92 5.19 -0.81
N ILE A 148 -2.53 4.35 0.11
CA ILE A 148 -1.25 4.42 0.79
C ILE A 148 -0.61 3.05 0.89
N VAL A 149 0.71 3.01 0.70
CA VAL A 149 1.56 1.85 0.94
C VAL A 149 2.77 2.32 1.72
N VAL A 150 2.95 1.78 2.91
CA VAL A 150 4.14 2.00 3.73
C VAL A 150 4.77 0.65 4.00
N ILE A 151 6.03 0.51 3.66
CA ILE A 151 6.83 -0.68 3.92
C ILE A 151 8.05 -0.22 4.71
N SER A 152 8.26 -0.84 5.85
CA SER A 152 9.39 -0.57 6.73
C SER A 152 10.22 -1.86 6.84
N PRO A 153 11.24 -2.02 6.00
CA PRO A 153 12.07 -3.21 6.02
C PRO A 153 12.96 -3.22 7.26
N ASP A 154 13.24 -4.40 7.76
CA ASP A 154 14.25 -4.70 8.78
C ASP A 154 14.13 -3.83 10.05
N VAL A 155 12.89 -3.61 10.51
CA VAL A 155 12.59 -2.70 11.64
C VAL A 155 12.94 -3.26 13.01
N ALA A 156 13.15 -4.56 13.10
CA ALA A 156 13.51 -5.26 14.32
C ALA A 156 14.21 -6.58 14.00
N ASP A 157 15.00 -7.07 14.95
CA ASP A 157 15.45 -8.45 14.99
C ASP A 157 14.26 -9.40 15.16
N ALA A 158 14.32 -10.61 14.61
CA ALA A 158 13.22 -11.59 14.67
C ALA A 158 12.85 -12.01 16.11
N SER A 159 13.76 -11.85 17.04
CA SER A 159 13.55 -12.12 18.48
C SER A 159 12.88 -10.96 19.23
N ALA A 160 12.70 -9.79 18.60
CA ALA A 160 12.14 -8.63 19.26
C ALA A 160 10.65 -8.82 19.59
N GLU A 161 10.27 -8.50 20.83
CA GLU A 161 8.88 -8.55 21.27
C GLU A 161 8.01 -7.47 20.64
N THR A 162 8.62 -6.35 20.21
CA THR A 162 7.92 -5.20 19.62
C THR A 162 8.71 -4.60 18.46
N THR A 163 7.99 -4.00 17.50
CA THR A 163 8.57 -3.21 16.42
C THR A 163 8.47 -1.71 16.71
N SER A 164 9.22 -0.89 15.98
CA SER A 164 9.23 0.57 16.15
C SER A 164 7.89 1.26 15.90
N GLY A 165 6.96 0.60 15.21
CA GLY A 165 5.67 1.18 14.80
C GLY A 165 5.80 2.37 13.85
N ILE A 166 6.94 2.50 13.16
CA ILE A 166 7.20 3.61 12.23
C ILE A 166 6.19 3.62 11.07
N ASP A 167 5.83 2.44 10.56
CA ASP A 167 4.83 2.24 9.52
C ASP A 167 3.46 2.82 9.93
N LYS A 168 3.03 2.62 11.17
CA LYS A 168 1.78 3.18 11.72
C LYS A 168 1.81 4.70 11.74
N ARG A 169 2.89 5.26 12.32
CA ARG A 169 3.02 6.71 12.44
C ARG A 169 3.06 7.39 11.07
N LEU A 170 3.89 6.88 10.15
CA LEU A 170 3.99 7.42 8.80
C LEU A 170 2.66 7.33 8.06
N SER A 171 1.97 6.19 8.12
CA SER A 171 0.67 6.03 7.48
C SER A 171 -0.36 7.01 8.01
N SER A 172 -0.47 7.13 9.33
CA SER A 172 -1.41 8.05 9.98
C SER A 172 -1.13 9.52 9.63
N GLU A 173 0.13 9.94 9.72
CA GLU A 173 0.53 11.33 9.39
C GLU A 173 0.28 11.65 7.91
N ILE A 174 0.62 10.77 6.99
CA ILE A 174 0.42 10.97 5.56
C ILE A 174 -1.07 11.07 5.22
N VAL A 175 -1.90 10.17 5.76
CA VAL A 175 -3.35 10.20 5.53
C VAL A 175 -3.97 11.48 6.08
N ASN A 176 -3.64 11.86 7.31
CA ASN A 176 -4.13 13.09 7.90
C ASN A 176 -3.71 14.31 7.07
N LYS A 177 -2.45 14.38 6.66
CA LYS A 177 -1.94 15.50 5.86
C LYS A 177 -2.55 15.58 4.47
N TYR A 178 -2.79 14.45 3.83
CA TYR A 178 -3.48 14.42 2.54
C TYR A 178 -4.86 15.08 2.63
N PHE A 179 -5.69 14.66 3.58
CA PHE A 179 -7.04 15.20 3.73
C PHE A 179 -7.07 16.62 4.33
N GLU A 180 -6.00 17.07 4.97
CA GLU A 180 -5.86 18.48 5.36
C GLU A 180 -5.64 19.37 4.14
N ILE A 181 -4.82 18.91 3.17
CA ILE A 181 -4.47 19.69 1.97
C ILE A 181 -5.58 19.65 0.91
N TYR A 182 -6.21 18.50 0.72
CA TYR A 182 -7.18 18.24 -0.35
C TYR A 182 -8.61 18.12 0.17
N LYS A 183 -8.98 19.04 1.03
CA LYS A 183 -10.36 19.16 1.54
C LYS A 183 -11.34 19.59 0.47
#